data_17dac9f660ab25cba16b64e9502df008
#
_entry.id   17dac9f660ab25cba16b64e9502df008
#
_cell.length_a   1.000
_cell.length_b   1.000
_cell.length_c   1.000
_cell.angle_alpha   90.00
_cell.angle_beta   90.00
_cell.angle_gamma   90.00
#
_symmetry.space_group_name_H-M   'P 1'
#
loop_
_entity.id
_entity.type
_entity.pdbx_description
1 polymer ?
#
loop_
_entity_poly.entity_id
_entity_poly.type
_entity_poly.pdbx_seq_one_letter_code
_entity_poly.pdbx_strand_id
1 'polypeptide(L)'
;MIHETSEYLITDNENYASMIDKVYRVDETTFDIGDMKTYGVMTPEKREKARWQLSVYAYLFELQNKKAKVRRIFILHIRNKQKKDGSFDHISDFIELKRIPSEIVKELLLADSMGEQFNNPYEIPEDILQQEPLIRKLIHAKNDAETKLHSIKARILSLMEAQDIKSWATDTMKITRKLPTTRSSFSLADFKEAHSDIDIEPFMRTSLVGGSITISI
;
A
#
# COMPACT_ATOMS: atom_id res chain seq x y z
N MET A 1 1.38 24.18 -20.10
CA MET A 1 2.82 24.37 -19.72
C MET A 1 2.89 24.16 -18.23
N ILE A 2 3.63 23.13 -17.77
CA ILE A 2 3.81 22.87 -16.34
C ILE A 2 4.82 23.91 -15.82
N HIS A 3 4.41 24.76 -14.89
CA HIS A 3 5.32 25.68 -14.23
C HIS A 3 5.87 24.99 -12.98
N GLU A 4 7.19 24.86 -12.94
CA GLU A 4 7.94 24.36 -11.79
C GLU A 4 8.49 25.52 -10.97
N THR A 5 8.34 25.46 -9.67
CA THR A 5 9.03 26.33 -8.72
C THR A 5 9.83 25.46 -7.77
N SER A 6 11.11 25.82 -7.56
CA SER A 6 11.99 25.18 -6.58
C SER A 6 12.12 26.08 -5.35
N GLU A 7 12.33 25.44 -4.17
CA GLU A 7 12.55 26.14 -2.90
C GLU A 7 11.42 27.11 -2.54
N TYR A 8 10.17 26.59 -2.60
CA TYR A 8 8.97 27.38 -2.30
C TYR A 8 8.77 27.50 -0.78
N LEU A 9 8.81 28.74 -0.26
CA LEU A 9 8.60 29.01 1.16
C LEU A 9 7.12 28.85 1.54
N ILE A 10 6.86 28.08 2.59
CA ILE A 10 5.54 27.88 3.19
C ILE A 10 5.56 28.27 4.66
N THR A 11 4.46 28.83 5.16
CA THR A 11 4.29 29.22 6.55
C THR A 11 2.81 29.33 6.91
N ASP A 12 2.49 29.14 8.19
CA ASP A 12 1.20 29.48 8.79
C ASP A 12 1.17 30.94 9.30
N ASN A 13 2.30 31.68 9.22
CA ASN A 13 2.56 32.99 9.76
C ASN A 13 2.55 33.10 11.29
N GLU A 14 2.56 31.98 11.99
CA GLU A 14 2.53 31.95 13.46
C GLU A 14 3.68 31.09 14.03
N ASN A 15 3.61 29.78 13.82
CA ASN A 15 4.51 28.84 14.49
C ASN A 15 5.42 28.07 13.53
N TYR A 16 5.03 27.93 12.28
CA TYR A 16 5.71 27.03 11.33
C TYR A 16 6.11 27.73 10.05
N ALA A 17 7.36 27.52 9.66
CA ALA A 17 7.86 27.88 8.34
C ALA A 17 8.76 26.76 7.81
N SER A 18 8.68 26.50 6.53
CA SER A 18 9.52 25.52 5.85
C SER A 18 9.64 25.82 4.37
N MET A 19 10.35 24.99 3.64
CA MET A 19 10.61 25.15 2.23
C MET A 19 10.32 23.84 1.50
N ILE A 20 9.53 23.92 0.42
CA ILE A 20 9.22 22.79 -0.45
C ILE A 20 10.25 22.75 -1.58
N ASP A 21 10.90 21.61 -1.78
CA ASP A 21 11.92 21.48 -2.83
C ASP A 21 11.34 21.68 -4.22
N LYS A 22 10.16 21.13 -4.51
CA LYS A 22 9.53 21.16 -5.82
C LYS A 22 8.01 21.38 -5.73
N VAL A 23 7.54 22.40 -6.42
CA VAL A 23 6.12 22.69 -6.61
C VAL A 23 5.83 22.73 -8.12
N TYR A 24 4.94 21.86 -8.57
CA TYR A 24 4.51 21.81 -9.96
C TYR A 24 3.07 22.28 -10.08
N ARG A 25 2.85 23.33 -10.85
CA ARG A 25 1.50 23.80 -11.17
C ARG A 25 0.93 22.95 -12.29
N VAL A 26 -0.18 22.26 -12.01
CA VAL A 26 -0.88 21.39 -12.98
C VAL A 26 -1.92 22.20 -13.76
N ASP A 27 -2.70 23.01 -13.03
CA ASP A 27 -3.66 23.97 -13.59
C ASP A 27 -3.74 25.23 -12.71
N GLU A 28 -4.80 26.04 -12.83
CA GLU A 28 -4.93 27.31 -12.09
C GLU A 28 -4.97 27.12 -10.57
N THR A 29 -5.48 26.01 -10.10
CA THR A 29 -5.72 25.75 -8.68
C THR A 29 -5.09 24.44 -8.18
N THR A 30 -4.59 23.58 -9.08
CA THR A 30 -4.08 22.25 -8.76
C THR A 30 -2.56 22.20 -8.82
N PHE A 31 -1.95 21.63 -7.79
CA PHE A 31 -0.51 21.55 -7.64
C PHE A 31 -0.08 20.13 -7.25
N ASP A 32 1.13 19.76 -7.65
CA ASP A 32 1.85 18.60 -7.15
C ASP A 32 3.06 19.08 -6.35
N ILE A 33 3.33 18.43 -5.22
CA ILE A 33 4.44 18.80 -4.33
C ILE A 33 5.40 17.64 -4.23
N GLY A 34 6.69 17.92 -4.42
CA GLY A 34 7.75 16.94 -4.37
C GLY A 34 8.91 17.34 -3.46
N ASP A 35 9.59 16.34 -2.97
CA ASP A 35 10.78 16.47 -2.15
C ASP A 35 11.90 15.60 -2.73
N MET A 36 13.12 16.12 -2.80
CA MET A 36 14.28 15.42 -3.35
C MET A 36 15.03 14.71 -2.24
N LYS A 37 15.25 13.40 -2.42
CA LYS A 37 16.00 12.58 -1.46
C LYS A 37 17.16 11.87 -2.16
N THR A 38 18.34 12.01 -1.58
CA THR A 38 19.59 11.42 -2.09
C THR A 38 20.09 10.24 -1.25
N TYR A 39 19.18 9.55 -0.57
CA TYR A 39 19.53 8.37 0.22
C TYR A 39 20.01 7.23 -0.68
N GLY A 40 20.99 6.44 -0.22
CA GLY A 40 21.40 5.23 -0.94
C GLY A 40 20.25 4.20 -1.04
N VAL A 41 19.48 4.05 0.06
CA VAL A 41 18.30 3.16 0.12
C VAL A 41 17.12 3.92 0.72
N MET A 42 15.96 3.82 0.07
CA MET A 42 14.69 4.33 0.56
C MET A 42 14.00 3.25 1.40
N THR A 43 14.21 3.28 2.72
CA THR A 43 13.55 2.33 3.64
C THR A 43 12.10 2.73 3.90
N PRO A 44 11.25 1.81 4.41
CA PRO A 44 9.87 2.12 4.80
C PRO A 44 9.79 3.29 5.79
N GLU A 45 10.68 3.35 6.79
CA GLU A 45 10.71 4.42 7.81
C GLU A 45 11.04 5.78 7.17
N LYS A 46 12.00 5.83 6.24
CA LYS A 46 12.35 7.05 5.52
C LYS A 46 11.19 7.51 4.63
N ARG A 47 10.48 6.56 4.01
CA ARG A 47 9.29 6.84 3.21
C ARG A 47 8.16 7.40 4.07
N GLU A 48 7.92 6.81 5.24
CA GLU A 48 6.89 7.27 6.16
C GLU A 48 7.22 8.65 6.72
N LYS A 49 8.48 8.91 7.09
CA LYS A 49 8.94 10.25 7.50
C LYS A 49 8.71 11.30 6.39
N ALA A 50 9.03 10.97 5.15
CA ALA A 50 8.80 11.87 4.02
C ALA A 50 7.30 12.06 3.74
N ARG A 51 6.48 11.03 3.96
CA ARG A 51 5.02 11.11 3.84
C ARG A 51 4.44 12.13 4.83
N TRP A 52 4.86 12.10 6.08
CA TRP A 52 4.47 13.07 7.09
C TRP A 52 4.94 14.49 6.71
N GLN A 53 6.22 14.64 6.39
CA GLN A 53 6.81 15.91 5.98
C GLN A 53 6.04 16.55 4.81
N LEU A 54 5.83 15.80 3.74
CA LEU A 54 5.12 16.29 2.54
C LEU A 54 3.64 16.54 2.80
N SER A 55 3.00 15.81 3.71
CA SER A 55 1.60 16.06 4.09
C SER A 55 1.46 17.35 4.89
N VAL A 56 2.42 17.66 5.78
CA VAL A 56 2.50 18.96 6.46
C VAL A 56 2.74 20.08 5.45
N TYR A 57 3.65 19.88 4.50
CA TYR A 57 3.91 20.87 3.45
C TYR A 57 2.68 21.14 2.59
N ALA A 58 1.96 20.09 2.20
CA ALA A 58 0.72 20.23 1.44
C ALA A 58 -0.35 21.01 2.22
N TYR A 59 -0.48 20.74 3.52
CA TYR A 59 -1.40 21.46 4.41
C TYR A 59 -1.05 22.96 4.51
N LEU A 60 0.22 23.30 4.82
CA LEU A 60 0.67 24.69 4.92
C LEU A 60 0.59 25.43 3.58
N PHE A 61 0.90 24.75 2.47
CA PHE A 61 0.78 25.31 1.14
C PHE A 61 -0.68 25.70 0.82
N GLU A 62 -1.63 24.83 1.12
CA GLU A 62 -3.06 25.10 0.92
C GLU A 62 -3.59 26.18 1.89
N LEU A 63 -3.06 26.22 3.12
CA LEU A 63 -3.39 27.26 4.10
C LEU A 63 -2.96 28.64 3.61
N GLN A 64 -1.74 28.75 3.08
CA GLN A 64 -1.17 29.98 2.53
C GLN A 64 -1.83 30.39 1.22
N ASN A 65 -2.24 29.42 0.39
CA ASN A 65 -2.81 29.61 -0.94
C ASN A 65 -4.27 29.13 -0.98
N LYS A 66 -5.21 29.92 -0.47
CA LYS A 66 -6.62 29.54 -0.22
C LYS A 66 -7.38 28.90 -1.40
N LYS A 67 -6.94 29.10 -2.64
CA LYS A 67 -7.55 28.50 -3.84
C LYS A 67 -6.80 27.27 -4.34
N ALA A 68 -5.61 27.03 -3.81
CA ALA A 68 -4.76 25.93 -4.24
C ALA A 68 -5.21 24.60 -3.61
N LYS A 69 -5.08 23.53 -4.40
CA LYS A 69 -5.25 22.14 -3.94
C LYS A 69 -4.06 21.30 -4.36
N VAL A 70 -3.49 20.61 -3.42
CA VAL A 70 -2.41 19.66 -3.68
C VAL A 70 -3.02 18.31 -4.09
N ARG A 71 -2.79 17.94 -5.35
CA ARG A 71 -3.28 16.69 -5.95
C ARG A 71 -2.45 15.50 -5.53
N ARG A 72 -1.12 15.62 -5.61
CA ARG A 72 -0.17 14.57 -5.29
C ARG A 72 0.98 15.10 -4.45
N ILE A 73 1.49 14.23 -3.58
CA ILE A 73 2.77 14.40 -2.92
C ILE A 73 3.69 13.26 -3.33
N PHE A 74 4.97 13.53 -3.58
CA PHE A 74 5.90 12.52 -4.07
C PHE A 74 7.35 12.78 -3.66
N ILE A 75 8.16 11.74 -3.71
CA ILE A 75 9.61 11.80 -3.54
C ILE A 75 10.26 11.62 -4.91
N LEU A 76 11.23 12.48 -5.23
CA LEU A 76 12.25 12.22 -6.25
C LEU A 76 13.46 11.62 -5.56
N HIS A 77 13.58 10.30 -5.63
CA HIS A 77 14.70 9.58 -5.03
C HIS A 77 15.84 9.49 -6.04
N ILE A 78 16.89 10.28 -5.82
CA ILE A 78 18.06 10.35 -6.70
C ILE A 78 19.21 9.60 -6.03
N ARG A 79 19.85 8.70 -6.78
CA ARG A 79 20.99 7.93 -6.31
C ARG A 79 22.01 7.69 -7.43
N ASN A 80 23.26 7.53 -7.03
CA ASN A 80 24.33 7.16 -7.93
C ASN A 80 24.65 5.67 -7.78
N LYS A 81 24.71 4.94 -8.87
CA LYS A 81 25.16 3.55 -8.90
C LYS A 81 26.49 3.48 -9.65
N GLN A 82 27.54 3.06 -8.96
CA GLN A 82 28.84 2.87 -9.57
C GLN A 82 28.82 1.64 -10.50
N LYS A 83 29.31 1.81 -11.71
CA LYS A 83 29.52 0.74 -12.68
C LYS A 83 30.85 0.04 -12.45
N LYS A 84 31.04 -1.10 -13.12
CA LYS A 84 32.28 -1.88 -13.05
C LYS A 84 33.49 -1.14 -13.64
N ASP A 85 33.25 -0.19 -14.55
CA ASP A 85 34.27 0.66 -15.18
C ASP A 85 34.63 1.90 -14.35
N GLY A 86 34.04 2.06 -13.15
CA GLY A 86 34.26 3.20 -12.26
C GLY A 86 33.37 4.41 -12.53
N SER A 87 32.61 4.43 -13.62
CA SER A 87 31.63 5.49 -13.91
C SER A 87 30.39 5.37 -13.05
N PHE A 88 29.53 6.41 -13.02
CA PHE A 88 28.29 6.42 -12.25
C PHE A 88 27.08 6.54 -13.17
N ASP A 89 26.04 5.72 -12.88
CA ASP A 89 24.69 5.93 -13.38
C ASP A 89 23.91 6.78 -12.37
N HIS A 90 23.27 7.81 -12.86
CA HIS A 90 22.30 8.59 -12.09
C HIS A 90 20.93 7.94 -12.26
N ILE A 91 20.39 7.42 -11.19
CA ILE A 91 19.08 6.78 -11.16
C ILE A 91 18.12 7.71 -10.39
N SER A 92 16.98 8.01 -10.99
CA SER A 92 15.91 8.74 -10.33
C SER A 92 14.64 7.89 -10.30
N ASP A 93 14.11 7.65 -9.11
CA ASP A 93 12.83 6.97 -8.91
C ASP A 93 11.78 7.98 -8.47
N PHE A 94 10.64 7.97 -9.13
CA PHE A 94 9.47 8.74 -8.72
C PHE A 94 8.61 7.89 -7.80
N ILE A 95 8.42 8.33 -6.55
CA ILE A 95 7.66 7.61 -5.53
C ILE A 95 6.49 8.48 -5.08
N GLU A 96 5.30 8.18 -5.57
CA GLU A 96 4.08 8.82 -5.08
C GLU A 96 3.74 8.32 -3.68
N LEU A 97 3.31 9.25 -2.81
CA LEU A 97 2.94 8.95 -1.43
C LEU A 97 1.46 9.25 -1.20
N LYS A 98 0.81 8.42 -0.41
CA LYS A 98 -0.56 8.67 0.02
C LYS A 98 -0.55 9.78 1.08
N ARG A 99 -1.18 10.92 0.77
CA ARG A 99 -1.27 12.06 1.69
C ARG A 99 -2.01 11.68 2.97
N ILE A 100 -1.52 12.18 4.10
CA ILE A 100 -2.22 12.14 5.39
C ILE A 100 -3.35 13.18 5.36
N PRO A 101 -4.54 12.86 5.85
CA PRO A 101 -5.66 13.81 5.92
C PRO A 101 -5.29 15.10 6.64
N SER A 102 -5.79 16.22 6.13
CA SER A 102 -5.47 17.56 6.67
C SER A 102 -5.88 17.74 8.12
N GLU A 103 -6.94 17.08 8.57
CA GLU A 103 -7.43 17.08 9.94
C GLU A 103 -6.38 16.50 10.89
N ILE A 104 -5.77 15.36 10.53
CA ILE A 104 -4.72 14.70 11.32
C ILE A 104 -3.44 15.54 11.35
N VAL A 105 -3.08 16.15 10.22
CA VAL A 105 -1.93 17.09 10.16
C VAL A 105 -2.16 18.29 11.04
N LYS A 106 -3.37 18.84 11.05
CA LYS A 106 -3.76 19.96 11.94
C LYS A 106 -3.65 19.57 13.41
N GLU A 107 -4.12 18.39 13.79
CA GLU A 107 -3.99 17.88 15.16
C GLU A 107 -2.53 17.71 15.57
N LEU A 108 -1.66 17.19 14.69
CA LEU A 108 -0.23 17.09 14.92
C LEU A 108 0.40 18.47 15.21
N LEU A 109 0.14 19.46 14.34
CA LEU A 109 0.70 20.80 14.47
C LEU A 109 0.17 21.51 15.73
N LEU A 110 -1.10 21.30 16.08
CA LEU A 110 -1.68 21.86 17.30
C LEU A 110 -1.04 21.25 18.55
N ALA A 111 -0.91 19.93 18.62
CA ALA A 111 -0.23 19.25 19.74
C ALA A 111 1.21 19.72 19.89
N ASP A 112 1.96 19.81 18.78
CA ASP A 112 3.35 20.31 18.80
C ASP A 112 3.43 21.74 19.30
N SER A 113 2.56 22.65 18.84
CA SER A 113 2.54 24.05 19.27
C SER A 113 2.18 24.23 20.74
N MET A 114 1.45 23.28 21.34
CA MET A 114 1.08 23.27 22.76
C MET A 114 2.11 22.52 23.63
N GLY A 115 3.08 21.84 23.01
CA GLY A 115 4.01 20.94 23.70
C GLY A 115 3.34 19.68 24.23
N GLU A 116 2.22 19.27 23.60
CA GLU A 116 1.47 18.09 23.95
C GLU A 116 1.89 16.88 23.10
N GLN A 117 1.62 15.68 23.61
CA GLN A 117 1.91 14.46 22.88
C GLN A 117 0.82 14.25 21.80
N PHE A 118 1.25 14.15 20.54
CA PHE A 118 0.37 13.78 19.44
C PHE A 118 0.07 12.27 19.45
N ASN A 119 -1.21 11.91 19.43
CA ASN A 119 -1.65 10.53 19.32
C ASN A 119 -1.70 10.14 17.82
N ASN A 120 -0.62 9.54 17.34
CA ASN A 120 -0.47 9.18 15.93
C ASN A 120 -1.37 7.98 15.56
N PRO A 121 -2.44 8.15 14.75
CA PRO A 121 -3.33 7.06 14.40
C PRO A 121 -2.72 6.01 13.44
N TYR A 122 -1.53 6.27 12.92
CA TYR A 122 -0.77 5.34 12.06
C TYR A 122 0.35 4.63 12.82
N GLU A 123 0.55 4.94 14.08
CA GLU A 123 1.51 4.25 14.92
C GLU A 123 0.94 2.89 15.34
N ILE A 124 1.72 1.84 15.13
CA ILE A 124 1.33 0.51 15.56
C ILE A 124 1.58 0.41 17.07
N PRO A 125 0.56 0.09 17.88
CA PRO A 125 0.73 -0.07 19.32
C PRO A 125 1.88 -1.03 19.66
N GLU A 126 2.64 -0.73 20.71
CA GLU A 126 3.85 -1.48 21.06
C GLU A 126 3.56 -2.96 21.38
N ASP A 127 2.43 -3.24 21.99
CA ASP A 127 1.96 -4.60 22.27
C ASP A 127 1.75 -5.43 20.97
N ILE A 128 1.33 -4.78 19.88
CA ILE A 128 1.23 -5.40 18.55
C ILE A 128 2.63 -5.60 17.95
N LEU A 129 3.52 -4.61 18.07
CA LEU A 129 4.91 -4.74 17.59
C LEU A 129 5.64 -5.91 18.27
N GLN A 130 5.41 -6.12 19.56
CA GLN A 130 5.98 -7.24 20.30
C GLN A 130 5.51 -8.61 19.78
N GLN A 131 4.34 -8.68 19.13
CA GLN A 131 3.83 -9.91 18.52
C GLN A 131 4.43 -10.19 17.12
N GLU A 132 5.06 -9.22 16.48
CA GLU A 132 5.56 -9.35 15.10
C GLU A 132 6.49 -10.57 14.90
N PRO A 133 7.50 -10.85 15.77
CA PRO A 133 8.36 -12.01 15.61
C PRO A 133 7.61 -13.33 15.69
N LEU A 134 6.59 -13.42 16.56
CA LEU A 134 5.75 -14.60 16.69
C LEU A 134 4.86 -14.78 15.46
N ILE A 135 4.26 -13.70 14.99
CA ILE A 135 3.43 -13.70 13.77
C ILE A 135 4.25 -14.19 12.58
N ARG A 136 5.46 -13.64 12.35
CA ARG A 136 6.38 -14.07 11.30
C ARG A 136 6.69 -15.57 11.39
N LYS A 137 7.06 -16.05 12.58
CA LYS A 137 7.34 -17.47 12.81
C LYS A 137 6.16 -18.36 12.46
N LEU A 138 4.96 -17.99 12.87
CA LEU A 138 3.74 -18.75 12.59
C LEU A 138 3.39 -18.77 11.10
N ILE A 139 3.55 -17.66 10.41
CA ILE A 139 3.29 -17.57 8.96
C ILE A 139 4.30 -18.44 8.19
N HIS A 140 5.58 -18.40 8.54
CA HIS A 140 6.58 -19.29 7.92
C HIS A 140 6.26 -20.76 8.17
N ALA A 141 5.94 -21.14 9.41
CA ALA A 141 5.57 -22.52 9.74
C ALA A 141 4.32 -22.98 8.97
N LYS A 142 3.32 -22.11 8.83
CA LYS A 142 2.13 -22.37 8.03
C LYS A 142 2.49 -22.61 6.56
N ASN A 143 3.26 -21.70 5.95
CA ASN A 143 3.65 -21.80 4.53
C ASN A 143 4.46 -23.06 4.25
N ASP A 144 5.38 -23.41 5.14
CA ASP A 144 6.16 -24.66 5.06
C ASP A 144 5.26 -25.90 5.14
N ALA A 145 4.30 -25.89 6.06
CA ALA A 145 3.34 -26.98 6.21
C ALA A 145 2.44 -27.11 4.97
N GLU A 146 1.95 -25.99 4.42
CA GLU A 146 1.14 -25.96 3.19
C GLU A 146 1.92 -26.47 1.98
N THR A 147 3.19 -26.08 1.83
CA THR A 147 4.08 -26.54 0.76
C THR A 147 4.32 -28.06 0.84
N LYS A 148 4.62 -28.54 2.03
CA LYS A 148 4.79 -30.00 2.27
C LYS A 148 3.51 -30.77 1.99
N LEU A 149 2.37 -30.26 2.47
CA LEU A 149 1.07 -30.87 2.24
C LEU A 149 0.70 -30.88 0.75
N HIS A 150 1.01 -29.80 0.02
CA HIS A 150 0.81 -29.74 -1.42
C HIS A 150 1.62 -30.80 -2.17
N SER A 151 2.90 -30.95 -1.86
CA SER A 151 3.77 -31.97 -2.48
C SER A 151 3.30 -33.40 -2.19
N ILE A 152 2.86 -33.67 -0.96
CA ILE A 152 2.29 -34.98 -0.57
C ILE A 152 1.00 -35.24 -1.33
N LYS A 153 0.09 -34.27 -1.40
CA LYS A 153 -1.17 -34.39 -2.15
C LYS A 153 -0.93 -34.67 -3.64
N ALA A 154 0.02 -33.97 -4.27
CA ALA A 154 0.37 -34.19 -5.67
C ALA A 154 0.89 -35.63 -5.90
N ARG A 155 1.76 -36.12 -5.02
CA ARG A 155 2.29 -37.51 -5.08
C ARG A 155 1.16 -38.53 -4.91
N ILE A 156 0.28 -38.37 -3.92
CA ILE A 156 -0.87 -39.25 -3.69
C ILE A 156 -1.79 -39.23 -4.90
N LEU A 157 -2.09 -38.06 -5.46
CA LEU A 157 -2.94 -37.96 -6.65
C LEU A 157 -2.36 -38.76 -7.83
N SER A 158 -1.07 -38.60 -8.12
CA SER A 158 -0.38 -39.33 -9.17
C SER A 158 -0.44 -40.86 -8.96
N LEU A 159 -0.27 -41.34 -7.73
CA LEU A 159 -0.37 -42.79 -7.39
C LEU A 159 -1.81 -43.28 -7.56
N MET A 160 -2.81 -42.51 -7.15
CA MET A 160 -4.22 -42.89 -7.30
C MET A 160 -4.65 -42.92 -8.78
N GLU A 161 -4.10 -42.02 -9.59
CA GLU A 161 -4.34 -41.98 -11.05
C GLU A 161 -3.72 -43.19 -11.75
N ALA A 162 -2.45 -43.50 -11.42
CA ALA A 162 -1.74 -44.65 -12.01
C ALA A 162 -2.40 -46.01 -11.72
N GLN A 163 -3.11 -46.12 -10.59
CA GLN A 163 -3.77 -47.35 -10.15
C GLN A 163 -5.30 -47.32 -10.33
N ASP A 164 -5.83 -46.24 -10.90
CA ASP A 164 -7.28 -45.95 -11.03
C ASP A 164 -8.09 -46.07 -9.73
N ILE A 165 -7.47 -45.70 -8.61
CA ILE A 165 -8.10 -45.75 -7.29
C ILE A 165 -8.87 -44.43 -7.05
N LYS A 166 -10.13 -44.55 -6.63
CA LYS A 166 -10.99 -43.40 -6.30
C LYS A 166 -10.86 -42.96 -4.84
N SER A 167 -10.66 -43.85 -3.92
CA SER A 167 -10.51 -43.53 -2.51
C SER A 167 -9.65 -44.54 -1.77
N TRP A 168 -8.86 -44.03 -0.80
CA TRP A 168 -8.17 -44.80 0.23
C TRP A 168 -8.69 -44.42 1.61
N ALA A 169 -8.75 -45.38 2.50
CA ALA A 169 -9.09 -45.14 3.89
C ALA A 169 -8.14 -45.94 4.81
N THR A 170 -7.76 -45.27 5.89
CA THR A 170 -7.13 -45.86 7.07
C THR A 170 -8.04 -45.68 8.26
N ASP A 171 -7.67 -46.16 9.44
CA ASP A 171 -8.48 -46.00 10.66
C ASP A 171 -8.70 -44.52 11.04
N THR A 172 -7.79 -43.62 10.61
CA THR A 172 -7.77 -42.20 10.98
C THR A 172 -7.95 -41.21 9.82
N MET A 173 -7.86 -41.67 8.58
CA MET A 173 -7.83 -40.75 7.41
C MET A 173 -8.52 -41.36 6.20
N LYS A 174 -9.29 -40.55 5.48
CA LYS A 174 -9.85 -40.89 4.18
C LYS A 174 -9.35 -39.93 3.12
N ILE A 175 -8.82 -40.49 2.01
CA ILE A 175 -8.36 -39.71 0.85
C ILE A 175 -9.29 -40.06 -0.32
N THR A 176 -9.82 -39.03 -0.99
CA THR A 176 -10.71 -39.21 -2.14
C THR A 176 -10.20 -38.36 -3.31
N ARG A 177 -10.00 -39.00 -4.45
CA ARG A 177 -9.69 -38.36 -5.73
C ARG A 177 -10.96 -37.78 -6.33
N LYS A 178 -10.95 -36.48 -6.59
CA LYS A 178 -12.00 -35.84 -7.42
C LYS A 178 -11.56 -35.84 -8.87
N LEU A 179 -12.41 -36.31 -9.75
CA LEU A 179 -12.16 -36.22 -11.19
C LEU A 179 -12.31 -34.76 -11.66
N PRO A 180 -11.59 -34.35 -12.72
CA PRO A 180 -11.78 -33.05 -13.32
C PRO A 180 -13.25 -32.86 -13.75
N THR A 181 -13.81 -31.74 -13.39
CA THR A 181 -15.18 -31.37 -13.80
C THR A 181 -15.16 -29.95 -14.36
N THR A 182 -15.97 -29.70 -15.37
CA THR A 182 -16.23 -28.35 -15.87
C THR A 182 -17.22 -27.65 -14.94
N ARG A 183 -16.86 -26.44 -14.53
CA ARG A 183 -17.75 -25.57 -13.75
C ARG A 183 -18.05 -24.34 -14.59
N SER A 184 -19.30 -24.11 -14.90
CA SER A 184 -19.75 -22.84 -15.46
C SER A 184 -19.96 -21.84 -14.33
N SER A 185 -19.46 -20.64 -14.49
CA SER A 185 -19.71 -19.53 -13.59
C SER A 185 -20.26 -18.35 -14.39
N PHE A 186 -21.21 -17.63 -13.78
CA PHE A 186 -21.72 -16.40 -14.36
C PHE A 186 -20.72 -15.27 -14.12
N SER A 187 -20.32 -14.59 -15.21
CA SER A 187 -19.48 -13.39 -15.12
C SER A 187 -20.39 -12.16 -15.18
N LEU A 188 -20.51 -11.48 -14.06
CA LEU A 188 -21.29 -10.25 -13.98
C LEU A 188 -20.70 -9.12 -14.83
N ALA A 189 -19.35 -9.07 -14.93
CA ALA A 189 -18.66 -8.07 -15.74
C ALA A 189 -19.00 -8.23 -17.22
N ASP A 190 -18.85 -9.44 -17.75
CA ASP A 190 -19.14 -9.74 -19.16
C ASP A 190 -20.64 -9.56 -19.49
N PHE A 191 -21.50 -9.88 -18.53
CA PHE A 191 -22.94 -9.67 -18.67
C PHE A 191 -23.29 -8.18 -18.77
N LYS A 192 -22.71 -7.34 -17.89
CA LYS A 192 -22.91 -5.88 -17.92
C LYS A 192 -22.38 -5.25 -19.22
N GLU A 193 -21.27 -5.75 -19.73
CA GLU A 193 -20.70 -5.28 -20.99
C GLU A 193 -21.60 -5.64 -22.18
N ALA A 194 -22.12 -6.87 -22.21
CA ALA A 194 -22.99 -7.35 -23.28
C ALA A 194 -24.43 -6.81 -23.21
N HIS A 195 -24.90 -6.42 -22.03
CA HIS A 195 -26.29 -6.05 -21.75
C HIS A 195 -26.33 -4.78 -20.87
N SER A 196 -25.78 -3.68 -21.37
CA SER A 196 -25.71 -2.40 -20.66
C SER A 196 -27.08 -1.74 -20.43
N ASP A 197 -28.11 -2.18 -21.13
CA ASP A 197 -29.50 -1.73 -21.05
C ASP A 197 -30.32 -2.43 -19.95
N ILE A 198 -29.78 -3.50 -19.35
CA ILE A 198 -30.47 -4.26 -18.31
C ILE A 198 -30.08 -3.74 -16.93
N ASP A 199 -31.07 -3.27 -16.17
CA ASP A 199 -30.89 -2.97 -14.74
C ASP A 199 -30.80 -4.28 -13.94
N ILE A 200 -29.65 -4.52 -13.33
CA ILE A 200 -29.39 -5.72 -12.54
C ILE A 200 -29.56 -5.52 -11.03
N GLU A 201 -29.75 -4.28 -10.57
CA GLU A 201 -29.88 -3.97 -9.13
C GLU A 201 -31.00 -4.77 -8.43
N PRO A 202 -32.19 -5.02 -9.06
CA PRO A 202 -33.23 -5.84 -8.47
C PRO A 202 -32.83 -7.29 -8.20
N PHE A 203 -31.77 -7.78 -8.90
CA PHE A 203 -31.30 -9.17 -8.79
C PHE A 203 -30.06 -9.29 -7.90
N MET A 204 -29.50 -8.18 -7.42
CA MET A 204 -28.36 -8.18 -6.53
C MET A 204 -28.80 -8.45 -5.08
N ARG A 205 -28.06 -9.34 -4.41
CA ARG A 205 -28.23 -9.57 -2.97
C ARG A 205 -27.04 -8.98 -2.23
N THR A 206 -27.31 -8.09 -1.33
CA THR A 206 -26.30 -7.56 -0.41
C THR A 206 -26.30 -8.35 0.88
N SER A 207 -25.14 -8.73 1.37
CA SER A 207 -24.95 -9.32 2.69
C SER A 207 -23.89 -8.56 3.45
N LEU A 208 -24.10 -8.40 4.74
CA LEU A 208 -23.09 -7.81 5.62
C LEU A 208 -21.92 -8.81 5.74
N VAL A 209 -20.74 -8.40 5.33
CA VAL A 209 -19.52 -9.16 5.54
C VAL A 209 -18.79 -8.57 6.73
N GLY A 210 -18.49 -9.42 7.73
CA GLY A 210 -17.74 -9.00 8.90
C GLY A 210 -16.34 -8.51 8.53
N GLY A 211 -15.81 -7.58 9.33
CA GLY A 211 -14.44 -7.11 9.19
C GLY A 211 -13.42 -8.26 9.37
N SER A 212 -12.32 -8.19 8.66
CA SER A 212 -11.22 -9.17 8.76
C SER A 212 -9.88 -8.46 8.77
N ILE A 213 -8.87 -9.11 9.35
CA ILE A 213 -7.48 -8.65 9.34
C ILE A 213 -6.69 -9.54 8.38
N THR A 214 -5.96 -8.93 7.49
CA THR A 214 -5.01 -9.61 6.61
C THR A 214 -3.60 -9.24 7.04
N ILE A 215 -2.76 -10.24 7.28
CA ILE A 215 -1.34 -10.06 7.58
C ILE A 215 -0.55 -10.65 6.40
N SER A 216 0.29 -9.81 5.77
CA SER A 216 1.23 -10.21 4.72
C SER A 216 2.66 -9.96 5.19
N ILE A 217 3.58 -10.81 4.77
CA ILE A 217 5.01 -10.70 5.07
C ILE A 217 5.74 -10.46 3.75
#